data_ed973e1412d6309498c9c77ae231c0a6
#
_entry.id   ed973e1412d6309498c9c77ae231c0a6
#
_cell.length_a   1.000
_cell.length_b   1.000
_cell.length_c   1.000
_cell.angle_alpha   90.00
_cell.angle_beta   90.00
_cell.angle_gamma   90.00
#
_symmetry.space_group_name_H-M   'P 1'
#
loop_
_entity.id
_entity.type
_entity.pdbx_description
1 polymer ?
#
loop_
_entity_poly.entity_id
_entity_poly.type
_entity_poly.pdbx_seq_one_letter_code
_entity_poly.pdbx_strand_id
1 'polypeptide(L)'
;MTNPPGDPAAVEPTRTFTQRDMDEFGIASGGTGLIHTEPAYAATTPFGATLVQGVYLLAVIERHLCEHVPRWAEGGELEVGFVAPVTEGTPFIVEIRETTDVTGTTGPGEAGGRSLTWSVLGTTPSGPAVVGTARVLPG
;
A
#
# COMPACT_ATOMS: atom_id res chain seq x y z
N MET A 1 -15.40 23.40 -2.72
CA MET A 1 -14.58 23.85 -3.85
C MET A 1 -13.94 22.64 -4.51
N THR A 2 -14.37 22.37 -5.72
CA THR A 2 -13.82 21.25 -6.50
C THR A 2 -12.56 21.74 -7.21
N ASN A 3 -11.43 21.11 -6.91
CA ASN A 3 -10.20 21.36 -7.65
C ASN A 3 -10.36 20.88 -9.10
N PRO A 4 -9.74 21.54 -10.06
CA PRO A 4 -9.83 21.12 -11.46
C PRO A 4 -9.17 19.76 -11.67
N PRO A 5 -9.67 18.97 -12.62
CA PRO A 5 -9.05 17.68 -12.96
C PRO A 5 -7.57 17.88 -13.33
N GLY A 6 -6.70 17.09 -12.70
CA GLY A 6 -5.26 17.14 -12.97
C GLY A 6 -4.44 17.96 -11.98
N ASP A 7 -5.06 18.60 -10.99
CA ASP A 7 -4.33 19.27 -9.91
C ASP A 7 -3.78 18.21 -8.94
N PRO A 8 -2.43 18.09 -8.76
CA PRO A 8 -1.86 17.13 -7.81
C PRO A 8 -2.31 17.36 -6.36
N ALA A 9 -2.79 18.55 -6.02
CA ALA A 9 -3.36 18.83 -4.71
C ALA A 9 -4.78 18.25 -4.54
N ALA A 10 -5.39 17.75 -5.61
CA ALA A 10 -6.76 17.20 -5.63
C ALA A 10 -6.80 15.68 -5.43
N VAL A 11 -5.67 15.03 -5.18
CA VAL A 11 -5.63 13.57 -4.99
C VAL A 11 -6.24 13.23 -3.65
N GLU A 12 -7.38 12.53 -3.68
CA GLU A 12 -8.00 12.03 -2.47
C GLU A 12 -7.09 10.97 -1.84
N PRO A 13 -6.92 10.97 -0.50
CA PRO A 13 -6.17 9.91 0.15
C PRO A 13 -6.87 8.56 -0.06
N THR A 14 -6.09 7.52 -0.30
CA THR A 14 -6.62 6.15 -0.40
C THR A 14 -7.22 5.74 0.93
N ARG A 15 -6.57 6.10 2.02
CA ARG A 15 -7.05 5.84 3.37
C ARG A 15 -6.44 6.81 4.37
N THR A 16 -7.23 7.20 5.35
CA THR A 16 -6.74 7.81 6.59
C THR A 16 -7.17 6.88 7.72
N PHE A 17 -6.21 6.43 8.52
CA PHE A 17 -6.46 5.42 9.55
C PHE A 17 -6.78 6.11 10.87
N THR A 18 -7.89 5.73 11.50
CA THR A 18 -8.23 6.17 12.85
C THR A 18 -7.68 5.18 13.87
N GLN A 19 -7.60 5.58 15.13
CA GLN A 19 -7.21 4.66 16.19
C GLN A 19 -8.17 3.46 16.27
N ARG A 20 -9.45 3.70 16.08
CA ARG A 20 -10.46 2.65 16.06
C ARG A 20 -10.20 1.65 14.95
N ASP A 21 -9.84 2.11 13.76
CA ASP A 21 -9.50 1.22 12.63
C ASP A 21 -8.32 0.31 13.01
N MET A 22 -7.28 0.87 13.62
CA MET A 22 -6.09 0.12 14.02
C MET A 22 -6.40 -0.88 15.14
N ASP A 23 -7.24 -0.51 16.09
CA ASP A 23 -7.65 -1.39 17.17
C ASP A 23 -8.47 -2.58 16.64
N GLU A 24 -9.41 -2.32 15.75
CA GLU A 24 -10.22 -3.37 15.12
C GLU A 24 -9.35 -4.30 14.26
N PHE A 25 -8.43 -3.74 13.50
CA PHE A 25 -7.49 -4.53 12.72
C PHE A 25 -6.57 -5.36 13.62
N GLY A 26 -6.14 -4.80 14.74
CA GLY A 26 -5.34 -5.50 15.73
C GLY A 26 -6.05 -6.74 16.27
N ILE A 27 -7.32 -6.60 16.61
CA ILE A 27 -8.13 -7.72 17.09
C ILE A 27 -8.24 -8.81 16.00
N ALA A 28 -8.50 -8.41 14.75
CA ALA A 28 -8.68 -9.35 13.65
C ALA A 28 -7.38 -10.05 13.24
N SER A 29 -6.24 -9.38 13.37
CA SER A 29 -4.95 -9.87 12.85
C SER A 29 -3.97 -10.35 13.91
N GLY A 30 -4.22 -10.03 15.18
CA GLY A 30 -3.24 -10.23 16.26
C GLY A 30 -2.22 -9.11 16.39
N GLY A 31 -2.32 -8.04 15.60
CA GLY A 31 -1.43 -6.87 15.65
C GLY A 31 -1.79 -5.90 16.77
N THR A 32 -1.73 -6.34 18.02
CA THR A 32 -2.16 -5.59 19.21
C THR A 32 -1.00 -5.00 20.02
N GLY A 33 0.20 -4.91 19.43
CA GLY A 33 1.33 -4.26 20.10
C GLY A 33 1.01 -2.84 20.53
N LEU A 34 1.61 -2.40 21.64
CA LEU A 34 1.32 -1.10 22.25
C LEU A 34 1.56 0.08 21.31
N ILE A 35 2.54 -0.03 20.41
CA ILE A 35 2.83 1.02 19.43
C ILE A 35 1.66 1.25 18.47
N HIS A 36 0.77 0.27 18.31
CA HIS A 36 -0.39 0.34 17.43
C HIS A 36 -1.68 0.70 18.17
N THR A 37 -1.75 0.37 19.47
CA THR A 37 -3.02 0.37 20.21
C THR A 37 -3.09 1.35 21.37
N GLU A 38 -1.94 1.83 21.87
CA GLU A 38 -1.88 2.67 23.07
C GLU A 38 -1.29 4.05 22.77
N PRO A 39 -2.15 5.05 22.53
CA PRO A 39 -1.66 6.42 22.24
C PRO A 39 -0.73 7.00 23.32
N ALA A 40 -1.01 6.71 24.60
CA ALA A 40 -0.17 7.20 25.68
C ALA A 40 1.24 6.59 25.64
N TYR A 41 1.34 5.32 25.27
CA TYR A 41 2.64 4.67 25.05
C TYR A 41 3.35 5.26 23.83
N ALA A 42 2.64 5.37 22.71
CA ALA A 42 3.20 5.89 21.48
C ALA A 42 3.74 7.32 21.64
N ALA A 43 3.10 8.13 22.47
CA ALA A 43 3.54 9.50 22.76
C ALA A 43 4.91 9.55 23.44
N THR A 44 5.33 8.46 24.11
CA THR A 44 6.66 8.36 24.73
C THR A 44 7.75 7.90 23.75
N THR A 45 7.37 7.48 22.55
CA THR A 45 8.30 7.02 21.52
C THR A 45 8.72 8.19 20.62
N PRO A 46 9.82 8.05 19.86
CA PRO A 46 10.21 9.06 18.89
C PRO A 46 9.15 9.38 17.81
N PHE A 47 8.17 8.50 17.63
CA PHE A 47 7.11 8.69 16.63
C PHE A 47 6.01 9.64 17.11
N GLY A 48 5.81 9.77 18.42
CA GLY A 48 4.83 10.69 19.02
C GLY A 48 3.37 10.33 18.85
N ALA A 49 3.06 9.32 18.06
CA ALA A 49 1.70 8.86 17.77
C ALA A 49 1.72 7.36 17.47
N THR A 50 0.56 6.72 17.55
CA THR A 50 0.45 5.29 17.21
C THR A 50 0.72 5.09 15.72
N LEU A 51 1.34 3.96 15.42
CA LEU A 51 1.69 3.56 14.06
C LEU A 51 0.67 2.59 13.50
N VAL A 52 0.33 2.78 12.24
CA VAL A 52 -0.50 1.81 11.51
C VAL A 52 0.30 0.52 11.32
N GLN A 53 -0.34 -0.61 11.54
CA GLN A 53 0.28 -1.92 11.33
C GLN A 53 0.73 -2.04 9.87
N GLY A 54 1.96 -2.51 9.65
CA GLY A 54 2.48 -2.73 8.30
C GLY A 54 1.58 -3.64 7.47
N VAL A 55 1.06 -4.70 8.08
CA VAL A 55 0.14 -5.62 7.42
C VAL A 55 -1.18 -4.94 7.04
N TYR A 56 -1.61 -3.94 7.80
CA TYR A 56 -2.80 -3.15 7.44
C TYR A 56 -2.54 -2.30 6.19
N LEU A 57 -1.37 -1.66 6.11
CA LEU A 57 -0.97 -0.93 4.91
C LEU A 57 -0.93 -1.86 3.69
N LEU A 58 -0.41 -3.06 3.90
CA LEU A 58 -0.37 -4.10 2.85
C LEU A 58 -1.77 -4.48 2.40
N ALA A 59 -2.71 -4.65 3.33
CA ALA A 59 -4.10 -4.98 3.01
C ALA A 59 -4.78 -3.87 2.19
N VAL A 60 -4.51 -2.60 2.50
CA VAL A 60 -5.04 -1.47 1.73
C VAL A 60 -4.48 -1.46 0.31
N ILE A 61 -3.18 -1.73 0.16
CA ILE A 61 -2.54 -1.85 -1.16
C ILE A 61 -3.14 -3.02 -1.95
N GLU A 62 -3.32 -4.16 -1.31
CA GLU A 62 -3.92 -5.35 -1.90
C GLU A 62 -5.33 -5.07 -2.43
N ARG A 63 -6.15 -4.41 -1.64
CA ARG A 63 -7.49 -4.01 -2.06
C ARG A 63 -7.46 -3.08 -3.26
N HIS A 64 -6.55 -2.11 -3.25
CA HIS A 64 -6.38 -1.17 -4.35
C HIS A 64 -5.99 -1.90 -5.65
N LEU A 65 -5.10 -2.89 -5.55
CA LEU A 65 -4.71 -3.72 -6.68
C LEU A 65 -5.87 -4.57 -7.21
N CYS A 66 -6.68 -5.15 -6.31
CA CYS A 66 -7.88 -5.90 -6.71
C CYS A 66 -8.86 -5.03 -7.49
N GLU A 67 -9.00 -3.77 -7.11
CA GLU A 67 -9.93 -2.84 -7.75
C GLU A 67 -9.43 -2.30 -9.10
N HIS A 68 -8.12 -2.24 -9.31
CA HIS A 68 -7.54 -1.52 -10.45
C HIS A 68 -6.73 -2.39 -11.41
N VAL A 69 -6.31 -3.58 -10.99
CA VAL A 69 -5.47 -4.47 -11.81
C VAL A 69 -6.28 -5.69 -12.23
N PRO A 70 -6.49 -5.87 -13.55
CA PRO A 70 -7.21 -7.05 -14.05
C PRO A 70 -6.54 -8.35 -13.61
N ARG A 71 -7.34 -9.33 -13.19
CA ARG A 71 -6.91 -10.67 -12.80
C ARG A 71 -5.98 -10.71 -11.57
N TRP A 72 -5.93 -9.62 -10.80
CA TRP A 72 -5.08 -9.57 -9.62
C TRP A 72 -5.39 -10.71 -8.64
N ALA A 73 -6.66 -10.96 -8.35
CA ALA A 73 -7.07 -12.00 -7.40
C ALA A 73 -6.72 -13.42 -7.85
N GLU A 74 -6.48 -13.62 -9.15
CA GLU A 74 -6.21 -14.94 -9.70
C GLU A 74 -4.73 -15.27 -9.77
N GLY A 75 -3.88 -14.30 -10.01
CA GLY A 75 -2.46 -14.53 -10.25
C GLY A 75 -1.55 -13.39 -9.86
N GLY A 76 -1.99 -12.52 -8.94
CA GLY A 76 -1.19 -11.40 -8.48
C GLY A 76 -0.11 -11.80 -7.50
N GLU A 77 1.05 -11.18 -7.64
CA GLU A 77 2.16 -11.26 -6.69
C GLU A 77 2.58 -9.85 -6.30
N LEU A 78 2.77 -9.62 -5.02
CA LEU A 78 3.14 -8.32 -4.47
C LEU A 78 4.37 -8.46 -3.59
N GLU A 79 5.37 -7.63 -3.85
CA GLU A 79 6.55 -7.49 -3.01
C GLU A 79 6.70 -6.03 -2.62
N VAL A 80 6.72 -5.76 -1.32
CA VAL A 80 6.86 -4.40 -0.81
C VAL A 80 7.91 -4.31 0.28
N GLY A 81 8.50 -3.13 0.41
CA GLY A 81 9.32 -2.75 1.54
C GLY A 81 8.64 -1.60 2.30
N PHE A 82 8.68 -1.67 3.62
CA PHE A 82 8.21 -0.60 4.49
C PHE A 82 9.40 0.30 4.79
N VAL A 83 9.37 1.55 4.30
CA VAL A 83 10.52 2.46 4.37
C VAL A 83 10.32 3.62 5.35
N ALA A 84 9.09 3.88 5.77
CA ALA A 84 8.78 4.88 6.77
C ALA A 84 7.46 4.53 7.48
N PRO A 85 7.27 4.98 8.74
CA PRO A 85 6.02 4.73 9.45
C PRO A 85 4.88 5.57 8.92
N VAL A 86 3.66 5.07 9.09
CA VAL A 86 2.43 5.83 8.89
C VAL A 86 1.76 5.97 10.24
N THR A 87 1.56 7.19 10.69
CA THR A 87 0.94 7.46 11.98
C THR A 87 -0.57 7.58 11.86
N GLU A 88 -1.26 7.37 12.98
CA GLU A 88 -2.70 7.59 13.08
C GLU A 88 -3.08 8.99 12.55
N GLY A 89 -4.17 9.06 11.79
CA GLY A 89 -4.68 10.32 11.25
C GLY A 89 -3.92 10.88 10.05
N THR A 90 -2.87 10.21 9.60
CA THR A 90 -2.08 10.68 8.45
C THR A 90 -2.67 10.17 7.14
N PRO A 91 -2.89 11.04 6.15
CA PRO A 91 -3.36 10.59 4.84
C PRO A 91 -2.36 9.65 4.18
N PHE A 92 -2.85 8.51 3.70
CA PHE A 92 -2.06 7.51 2.99
C PHE A 92 -2.59 7.35 1.57
N ILE A 93 -1.71 7.50 0.59
CA ILE A 93 -2.06 7.47 -0.83
C ILE A 93 -1.35 6.30 -1.48
N VAL A 94 -2.11 5.43 -2.14
CA VAL A 94 -1.56 4.32 -2.94
C VAL A 94 -1.59 4.72 -4.40
N GLU A 95 -0.43 4.66 -5.03
CA GLU A 95 -0.27 4.87 -6.46
C GLU A 95 0.30 3.61 -7.09
N ILE A 96 -0.33 3.16 -8.18
CA ILE A 96 0.17 2.07 -9.00
C ILE A 96 0.38 2.60 -10.40
N ARG A 97 1.48 2.20 -11.01
CA ARG A 97 1.82 2.62 -12.36
C ARG A 97 2.33 1.42 -13.13
N GLU A 98 1.68 1.12 -14.25
CA GLU A 98 2.11 0.04 -15.12
C GLU A 98 3.52 0.35 -15.64
N THR A 99 4.41 -0.63 -15.51
CA THR A 99 5.76 -0.56 -16.04
C THR A 99 5.86 -1.48 -17.24
N THR A 100 6.39 -0.95 -18.34
CA THR A 100 6.77 -1.80 -19.46
C THR A 100 8.06 -2.51 -19.07
N ASP A 101 7.94 -3.76 -18.66
CA ASP A 101 9.12 -4.58 -18.41
C ASP A 101 9.68 -5.05 -19.74
N VAL A 102 10.76 -4.39 -20.15
CA VAL A 102 11.50 -4.75 -21.37
C VAL A 102 12.36 -5.98 -21.14
N THR A 103 12.51 -6.42 -19.89
CA THR A 103 13.38 -7.55 -19.54
C THR A 103 12.65 -8.89 -19.48
N GLY A 104 11.37 -8.90 -19.72
CA GLY A 104 10.58 -10.13 -19.89
C GLY A 104 10.90 -10.81 -21.20
N THR A 105 12.15 -11.16 -21.44
CA THR A 105 12.49 -12.07 -22.49
C THR A 105 11.97 -13.44 -22.11
N THR A 106 10.80 -13.73 -22.61
CA THR A 106 10.34 -15.11 -22.71
C THR A 106 11.39 -15.87 -23.50
N GLY A 107 12.03 -16.83 -22.87
CA GLY A 107 12.92 -17.73 -23.57
C GLY A 107 12.17 -18.43 -24.70
N PRO A 108 12.87 -18.86 -25.77
CA PRO A 108 12.24 -19.59 -26.86
C PRO A 108 11.60 -20.88 -26.30
N GLY A 109 10.29 -20.99 -26.43
CA GLY A 109 9.52 -22.15 -25.98
C GLY A 109 8.57 -21.89 -24.82
N GLU A 110 8.59 -20.74 -24.20
CA GLU A 110 7.55 -20.38 -23.25
C GLU A 110 6.30 -19.93 -24.00
N ALA A 111 5.24 -20.72 -23.87
CA ALA A 111 3.94 -20.38 -24.42
C ALA A 111 3.41 -19.13 -23.70
N GLY A 112 3.64 -18.10 -24.27
CA GLY A 112 3.49 -16.77 -24.24
C GLY A 112 2.58 -15.96 -23.44
N GLY A 113 2.43 -15.95 -22.26
CA GLY A 113 1.82 -14.82 -21.57
C GLY A 113 2.89 -13.86 -21.08
N ARG A 114 2.76 -12.57 -21.34
CA ARG A 114 3.59 -11.56 -20.70
C ARG A 114 3.12 -11.35 -19.28
N SER A 115 4.05 -11.37 -18.33
CA SER A 115 3.77 -10.84 -17.00
C SER A 115 3.54 -9.36 -17.11
N LEU A 116 2.46 -8.88 -16.52
CA LEU A 116 2.21 -7.45 -16.39
C LEU A 116 2.77 -7.00 -15.04
N THR A 117 3.50 -5.91 -15.04
CA THR A 117 4.18 -5.41 -13.85
C THR A 117 3.79 -3.95 -13.57
N TRP A 118 3.63 -3.62 -12.31
CA TRP A 118 3.33 -2.27 -11.85
C TRP A 118 4.30 -1.88 -10.75
N SER A 119 4.70 -0.63 -10.73
CA SER A 119 5.30 -0.04 -9.53
C SER A 119 4.21 0.30 -8.54
N VAL A 120 4.49 0.05 -7.27
CA VAL A 120 3.57 0.33 -6.16
C VAL A 120 4.22 1.31 -5.21
N LEU A 121 3.52 2.36 -4.88
CA LEU A 121 4.00 3.40 -3.99
C LEU A 121 2.90 3.80 -3.02
N GLY A 122 3.17 3.67 -1.73
CA GLY A 122 2.33 4.22 -0.68
C GLY A 122 3.03 5.41 -0.06
N THR A 123 2.39 6.59 -0.10
CA THR A 123 2.98 7.83 0.37
C THR A 123 2.14 8.49 1.45
N THR A 124 2.81 9.28 2.27
CA THR A 124 2.21 10.24 3.19
C THR A 124 2.69 11.63 2.83
N PRO A 125 2.19 12.70 3.48
CA PRO A 125 2.74 14.04 3.27
C PRO A 125 4.25 14.15 3.56
N SER A 126 4.80 13.21 4.35
CA SER A 126 6.24 13.17 4.65
C SER A 126 7.07 12.43 3.59
N GLY A 127 6.44 11.78 2.63
CA GLY A 127 7.13 11.05 1.56
C GLY A 127 6.75 9.57 1.49
N PRO A 128 7.55 8.76 0.79
CA PRO A 128 7.28 7.33 0.65
C PRO A 128 7.28 6.60 1.99
N ALA A 129 6.29 5.76 2.20
CA ALA A 129 6.18 4.88 3.36
C ALA A 129 6.28 3.41 2.96
N VAL A 130 5.73 3.05 1.80
CA VAL A 130 5.77 1.68 1.25
C VAL A 130 6.18 1.78 -0.21
N VAL A 131 7.13 0.96 -0.60
CA VAL A 131 7.61 0.87 -2.00
C VAL A 131 7.63 -0.57 -2.43
N GLY A 132 7.26 -0.84 -3.67
CA GLY A 132 7.27 -2.22 -4.14
C GLY A 132 6.89 -2.40 -5.59
N THR A 133 6.67 -3.65 -5.92
CA THR A 133 6.33 -4.11 -7.25
C THR A 133 5.18 -5.10 -7.18
N ALA A 134 4.21 -4.93 -8.06
CA ALA A 134 3.11 -5.85 -8.25
C ALA A 134 3.25 -6.51 -9.63
N ARG A 135 2.92 -7.78 -9.71
CA ARG A 135 3.02 -8.54 -10.95
C ARG A 135 1.83 -9.49 -11.07
N VAL A 136 1.26 -9.57 -12.26
CA VAL A 136 0.27 -10.60 -12.57
C VAL A 136 0.90 -11.59 -13.54
N LEU A 137 0.93 -12.85 -13.13
CA LEU A 137 1.46 -13.92 -13.94
C LEU A 137 0.47 -14.26 -15.07
N PRO A 138 0.97 -14.71 -16.23
CA PRO A 138 0.09 -15.18 -17.29
C PRO A 138 -0.71 -16.39 -16.83
N GLY A 139 -2.01 -16.39 -17.13
CA GLY A 139 -2.93 -17.48 -16.81
C GLY A 139 -2.80 -18.64 -17.77
#